data_d8c32da3d9ae962b7a6aeb3733fb675d
#
_entry.id   d8c32da3d9ae962b7a6aeb3733fb675d
#
_cell.length_a   1.000
_cell.length_b   1.000
_cell.length_c   1.000
_cell.angle_alpha   90.00
_cell.angle_beta   90.00
_cell.angle_gamma   90.00
#
_symmetry.space_group_name_H-M   'P 1'
#
loop_
_entity.id
_entity.type
_entity.pdbx_description
1 polymer ?
#
loop_
_entity_poly.entity_id
_entity_poly.type
_entity_poly.pdbx_seq_one_letter_code
_entity_poly.pdbx_strand_id
1 'polypeptide(L)'
;AKELEITLTSRSMGKDLKVPLAGVPAHSLDSYLARLIKKGHKVAICEQISDPVTSKGLVDRDVVRIVTPGTVVESALLDHKTNNFLAAVSDSGERAGLAYVDISTGEFVATELSLDELPLELERIEAAEVLVSNFDDLPDWAESRSNTVGRNYEVTPVESRTFHLEDARRALLSHFGILTLESFGCEGMDLVIAAAGAIVDYLTRTQKSAKLQLKNLSIYATGSFMALDAQTRRNLELFSAGRTDSKELSLLTALDRTKTPMGGRLLRQWLGQPLLDLEKLEERLDAVDHFYVDGLKRTNVISALSKVSDLERIVGKIVSGMVNPRELIALKDGLSSVPTLLALIDSSDLDWLKTQLRPMPETCSLIEDSISPDPVGAIGDGNVIKPGFAPEVDDLKNASINARKYIAGLEQRERDRTGVKGLKVGYNQVFGYYIEVSKVNIDKVPDCLLYTSDAADEGLGVDLGG
;
A
#
# COMPACT_ATOMS: atom_id res chain seq x y z
N ALA A 1 -15.08 16.95 9.45
CA ALA A 1 -16.40 16.43 9.78
C ALA A 1 -17.35 16.52 8.56
N LYS A 2 -17.49 17.70 7.93
CA LYS A 2 -18.37 17.90 6.77
C LYS A 2 -17.99 17.00 5.59
N GLU A 3 -16.70 16.93 5.23
CA GLU A 3 -16.22 16.15 4.10
C GLU A 3 -16.46 14.63 4.26
N LEU A 4 -16.39 14.14 5.49
CA LEU A 4 -16.56 12.72 5.81
C LEU A 4 -17.97 12.38 6.30
N GLU A 5 -18.85 13.41 6.46
CA GLU A 5 -20.21 13.26 7.01
C GLU A 5 -20.22 12.58 8.39
N ILE A 6 -19.23 12.95 9.24
CA ILE A 6 -19.11 12.46 10.61
C ILE A 6 -19.48 13.54 11.61
N THR A 7 -19.84 13.11 12.81
CA THR A 7 -20.25 14.04 13.88
C THR A 7 -19.11 14.95 14.29
N LEU A 8 -19.36 16.26 14.26
CA LEU A 8 -18.48 17.26 14.85
C LEU A 8 -18.76 17.34 16.36
N THR A 9 -17.76 17.00 17.16
CA THR A 9 -17.78 17.09 18.60
C THR A 9 -16.90 18.25 19.08
N SER A 10 -16.81 18.46 20.41
CA SER A 10 -15.88 19.41 20.97
C SER A 10 -15.21 18.85 22.22
N ARG A 11 -13.95 19.18 22.41
CA ARG A 11 -13.17 18.87 23.63
C ARG A 11 -12.91 20.14 24.39
N SER A 12 -13.19 20.14 25.69
CA SER A 12 -12.84 21.24 26.58
C SER A 12 -11.32 21.22 26.88
N MET A 13 -10.64 22.32 26.60
CA MET A 13 -9.24 22.54 26.95
C MET A 13 -9.18 23.70 27.95
N GLY A 14 -9.19 23.36 29.25
CA GLY A 14 -9.28 24.35 30.33
C GLY A 14 -10.70 24.81 30.63
N LYS A 15 -10.87 25.90 31.40
CA LYS A 15 -12.20 26.30 31.91
C LYS A 15 -13.11 26.91 30.85
N ASP A 16 -12.57 27.58 29.81
CA ASP A 16 -13.40 28.34 28.84
C ASP A 16 -13.14 28.04 27.36
N LEU A 17 -12.21 27.13 27.01
CA LEU A 17 -11.87 26.84 25.62
C LEU A 17 -12.47 25.51 25.19
N LYS A 18 -13.43 25.55 24.26
CA LYS A 18 -13.94 24.38 23.54
C LYS A 18 -13.32 24.32 22.14
N VAL A 19 -12.53 23.27 21.89
CA VAL A 19 -11.92 23.05 20.58
C VAL A 19 -12.77 22.06 19.81
N PRO A 20 -13.17 22.36 18.54
CA PRO A 20 -13.91 21.42 17.72
C PRO A 20 -13.05 20.16 17.49
N LEU A 21 -13.67 19.01 17.58
CA LEU A 21 -13.05 17.69 17.41
C LEU A 21 -13.90 16.83 16.49
N ALA A 22 -13.26 16.17 15.54
CA ALA A 22 -13.86 15.09 14.77
C ALA A 22 -12.93 13.89 14.84
N GLY A 23 -13.45 12.73 15.16
CA GLY A 23 -12.66 11.50 15.31
C GLY A 23 -13.23 10.36 14.49
N VAL A 24 -12.33 9.51 14.02
CA VAL A 24 -12.66 8.24 13.37
C VAL A 24 -11.97 7.10 14.12
N PRO A 25 -12.55 5.90 14.19
CA PRO A 25 -11.88 4.75 14.78
C PRO A 25 -10.59 4.42 14.00
N ALA A 26 -9.49 4.13 14.69
CA ALA A 26 -8.20 3.85 14.05
C ALA A 26 -8.29 2.66 13.06
N HIS A 27 -9.03 1.60 13.39
CA HIS A 27 -9.25 0.45 12.51
C HIS A 27 -10.06 0.75 11.25
N SER A 28 -10.73 1.90 11.19
CA SER A 28 -11.52 2.35 10.03
C SER A 28 -10.82 3.42 9.21
N LEU A 29 -9.56 3.75 9.54
CA LEU A 29 -8.80 4.83 8.89
C LEU A 29 -8.83 4.71 7.36
N ASP A 30 -8.58 3.52 6.82
CA ASP A 30 -8.50 3.29 5.38
C ASP A 30 -9.80 3.67 4.65
N SER A 31 -10.96 3.36 5.24
CA SER A 31 -12.25 3.69 4.63
C SER A 31 -12.52 5.20 4.56
N TYR A 32 -12.09 5.94 5.58
CA TYR A 32 -12.21 7.41 5.59
C TYR A 32 -11.16 8.07 4.71
N LEU A 33 -9.94 7.51 4.67
CA LEU A 33 -8.88 7.92 3.76
C LEU A 33 -9.34 7.81 2.30
N ALA A 34 -9.96 6.66 1.94
CA ALA A 34 -10.55 6.43 0.62
C ALA A 34 -11.52 7.55 0.20
N ARG A 35 -12.40 7.95 1.13
CA ARG A 35 -13.40 8.99 0.85
C ARG A 35 -12.78 10.36 0.63
N LEU A 36 -11.71 10.70 1.36
CA LEU A 36 -10.97 11.95 1.19
C LEU A 36 -10.19 11.97 -0.12
N ILE A 37 -9.45 10.90 -0.42
CA ILE A 37 -8.66 10.79 -1.65
C ILE A 37 -9.56 10.84 -2.90
N LYS A 38 -10.70 10.13 -2.90
CA LYS A 38 -11.68 10.20 -4.00
C LYS A 38 -12.26 11.61 -4.23
N LYS A 39 -12.22 12.47 -3.21
CA LYS A 39 -12.61 13.88 -3.30
C LYS A 39 -11.45 14.80 -3.69
N GLY A 40 -10.28 14.26 -4.03
CA GLY A 40 -9.07 15.00 -4.42
C GLY A 40 -8.28 15.61 -3.25
N HIS A 41 -8.58 15.23 -2.00
CA HIS A 41 -7.84 15.76 -0.86
C HIS A 41 -6.51 15.04 -0.67
N LYS A 42 -5.47 15.78 -0.28
CA LYS A 42 -4.19 15.25 0.21
C LYS A 42 -4.27 15.10 1.73
N VAL A 43 -3.88 13.94 2.25
CA VAL A 43 -4.05 13.59 3.67
C VAL A 43 -2.70 13.31 4.31
N ALA A 44 -2.32 14.12 5.30
CA ALA A 44 -1.14 13.88 6.11
C ALA A 44 -1.47 12.94 7.29
N ILE A 45 -0.77 11.82 7.37
CA ILE A 45 -0.86 10.88 8.49
C ILE A 45 0.23 11.26 9.49
N CYS A 46 -0.20 11.60 10.71
CA CYS A 46 0.67 12.00 11.80
C CYS A 46 0.59 10.96 12.91
N GLU A 47 1.74 10.40 13.28
CA GLU A 47 1.84 9.38 14.32
C GLU A 47 2.66 9.84 15.51
N GLN A 48 2.54 9.14 16.63
CA GLN A 48 3.38 9.33 17.79
C GLN A 48 4.71 8.63 17.54
N ILE A 49 5.81 9.40 17.62
CA ILE A 49 7.16 8.90 17.39
C ILE A 49 7.94 8.60 18.68
N SER A 50 7.44 9.06 19.84
CA SER A 50 8.00 8.77 21.15
C SER A 50 7.09 7.84 21.95
N ASP A 51 7.71 7.00 22.80
CA ASP A 51 6.97 6.05 23.65
C ASP A 51 6.20 6.84 24.74
N PRO A 52 4.87 6.66 24.83
CA PRO A 52 4.04 7.31 25.85
C PRO A 52 4.45 6.97 27.29
N VAL A 53 5.04 5.78 27.52
CA VAL A 53 5.43 5.30 28.86
C VAL A 53 6.69 5.99 29.36
N THR A 54 7.61 6.34 28.46
CA THR A 54 8.89 6.95 28.79
C THR A 54 8.89 8.48 28.70
N SER A 55 7.89 9.06 28.02
CA SER A 55 7.79 10.51 27.77
C SER A 55 7.23 11.25 28.98
N LYS A 56 8.02 12.15 29.59
CA LYS A 56 7.53 13.10 30.60
C LYS A 56 6.87 14.29 29.90
N GLY A 57 5.55 14.24 29.67
CA GLY A 57 4.79 15.35 29.09
C GLY A 57 4.02 15.00 27.82
N LEU A 58 3.98 15.92 26.85
CA LEU A 58 3.36 15.67 25.55
C LEU A 58 4.23 14.74 24.71
N VAL A 59 3.61 13.72 24.14
CA VAL A 59 4.26 12.77 23.22
C VAL A 59 4.57 13.48 21.90
N ASP A 60 5.79 13.32 21.39
CA ASP A 60 6.20 13.88 20.12
C ASP A 60 5.45 13.19 18.96
N ARG A 61 5.05 14.02 18.01
CA ARG A 61 4.32 13.57 16.81
C ARG A 61 4.98 14.14 15.58
N ASP A 62 5.06 13.32 14.52
CA ASP A 62 5.49 13.79 13.20
C ASP A 62 4.60 13.23 12.10
N VAL A 63 4.60 13.93 10.96
CA VAL A 63 3.96 13.43 9.74
C VAL A 63 4.84 12.32 9.16
N VAL A 64 4.35 11.11 9.25
CA VAL A 64 5.04 9.90 8.76
C VAL A 64 4.80 9.68 7.27
N ARG A 65 3.64 10.11 6.78
CA ARG A 65 3.25 9.94 5.37
C ARG A 65 2.22 10.98 4.93
N ILE A 66 2.31 11.39 3.66
CA ILE A 66 1.28 12.17 2.98
C ILE A 66 0.69 11.31 1.87
N VAL A 67 -0.60 11.02 1.95
CA VAL A 67 -1.34 10.25 0.94
C VAL A 67 -2.01 11.20 -0.03
N THR A 68 -1.76 10.99 -1.31
CA THR A 68 -2.34 11.74 -2.43
C THR A 68 -2.94 10.77 -3.44
N PRO A 69 -3.72 11.20 -4.43
CA PRO A 69 -4.31 10.28 -5.42
C PRO A 69 -3.29 9.35 -6.10
N GLY A 70 -2.08 9.84 -6.40
CA GLY A 70 -1.01 9.06 -7.05
C GLY A 70 -0.12 8.27 -6.09
N THR A 71 -0.26 8.45 -4.77
CA THR A 71 0.62 7.80 -3.77
C THR A 71 -0.10 6.79 -2.87
N VAL A 72 -1.26 6.32 -3.29
CA VAL A 72 -2.04 5.29 -2.58
C VAL A 72 -1.37 3.93 -2.72
N VAL A 73 -1.23 3.21 -1.60
CA VAL A 73 -0.71 1.82 -1.54
C VAL A 73 -1.66 0.86 -0.81
N GLU A 74 -2.67 1.38 -0.14
CA GLU A 74 -3.67 0.60 0.57
C GLU A 74 -4.52 -0.20 -0.40
N SER A 75 -4.56 -1.53 -0.25
CA SER A 75 -5.32 -2.42 -1.15
C SER A 75 -6.81 -2.11 -1.19
N ALA A 76 -7.38 -1.60 -0.08
CA ALA A 76 -8.79 -1.22 -0.03
C ALA A 76 -9.14 0.00 -0.89
N LEU A 77 -8.13 0.79 -1.29
CA LEU A 77 -8.27 2.01 -2.09
C LEU A 77 -7.97 1.79 -3.57
N LEU A 78 -7.28 0.71 -3.88
CA LEU A 78 -6.82 0.38 -5.23
C LEU A 78 -7.75 -0.62 -5.92
N ASP A 79 -8.02 -0.40 -7.19
CA ASP A 79 -8.58 -1.45 -8.04
C ASP A 79 -7.52 -2.53 -8.25
N HIS A 80 -7.90 -3.79 -8.11
CA HIS A 80 -6.96 -4.91 -8.20
C HIS A 80 -6.36 -5.09 -9.60
N LYS A 81 -7.13 -4.76 -10.65
CA LYS A 81 -6.76 -4.98 -12.05
C LYS A 81 -6.37 -3.69 -12.79
N THR A 82 -6.19 -2.59 -12.06
CA THR A 82 -5.68 -1.33 -12.62
C THR A 82 -4.48 -0.83 -11.85
N ASN A 83 -3.58 -0.17 -12.56
CA ASN A 83 -2.47 0.56 -11.93
C ASN A 83 -2.96 1.89 -11.36
N ASN A 84 -2.21 2.45 -10.41
CA ASN A 84 -2.45 3.76 -9.84
C ASN A 84 -1.22 4.64 -10.08
N PHE A 85 -1.18 5.29 -11.24
CA PHE A 85 -0.01 6.03 -11.65
C PHE A 85 0.06 7.44 -11.08
N LEU A 86 1.22 7.78 -10.51
CA LEU A 86 1.72 9.12 -10.31
C LEU A 86 2.60 9.47 -11.51
N ALA A 87 2.29 10.52 -12.23
CA ALA A 87 3.10 10.99 -13.35
C ALA A 87 3.79 12.31 -13.03
N ALA A 88 4.84 12.63 -13.77
CA ALA A 88 5.49 13.94 -13.78
C ALA A 88 5.83 14.34 -15.21
N VAL A 89 5.70 15.62 -15.52
CA VAL A 89 5.98 16.17 -16.84
C VAL A 89 6.97 17.32 -16.72
N SER A 90 8.04 17.23 -17.50
CA SER A 90 9.00 18.30 -17.71
C SER A 90 9.00 18.67 -19.19
N ASP A 91 8.73 19.91 -19.54
CA ASP A 91 8.66 20.34 -20.94
C ASP A 91 9.65 21.44 -21.27
N SER A 92 9.97 21.56 -22.56
CA SER A 92 10.83 22.62 -23.14
C SER A 92 10.07 23.50 -24.14
N GLY A 93 8.75 23.38 -24.22
CA GLY A 93 7.89 24.07 -25.19
C GLY A 93 7.70 23.32 -26.52
N GLU A 94 8.62 22.46 -26.94
CA GLU A 94 8.51 21.61 -28.14
C GLU A 94 8.46 20.11 -27.80
N ARG A 95 9.21 19.73 -26.79
CA ARG A 95 9.32 18.34 -26.32
C ARG A 95 8.98 18.24 -24.84
N ALA A 96 8.53 17.08 -24.43
CA ALA A 96 8.26 16.75 -23.04
C ALA A 96 8.93 15.44 -22.63
N GLY A 97 9.49 15.45 -21.44
CA GLY A 97 9.82 14.24 -20.69
C GLY A 97 8.63 13.87 -19.80
N LEU A 98 8.13 12.67 -19.98
CA LEU A 98 7.07 12.10 -19.16
C LEU A 98 7.63 10.91 -18.40
N ALA A 99 7.46 10.93 -17.07
CA ALA A 99 7.74 9.77 -16.23
C ALA A 99 6.48 9.41 -15.45
N TYR A 100 6.27 8.14 -15.15
CA TYR A 100 5.17 7.69 -14.32
C TYR A 100 5.55 6.47 -13.50
N VAL A 101 4.93 6.33 -12.35
CA VAL A 101 5.20 5.28 -11.38
C VAL A 101 3.92 4.76 -10.73
N ASP A 102 3.81 3.47 -10.55
CA ASP A 102 2.87 2.86 -9.61
C ASP A 102 3.66 2.37 -8.39
N ILE A 103 3.56 3.09 -7.29
CA ILE A 103 4.30 2.77 -6.06
C ILE A 103 3.86 1.47 -5.40
N SER A 104 2.65 0.99 -5.73
CA SER A 104 2.13 -0.27 -5.18
C SER A 104 2.75 -1.50 -5.85
N THR A 105 3.14 -1.38 -7.14
CA THR A 105 3.76 -2.45 -7.93
C THR A 105 5.26 -2.27 -8.12
N GLY A 106 5.76 -1.02 -8.00
CA GLY A 106 7.14 -0.64 -8.27
C GLY A 106 7.43 -0.42 -9.76
N GLU A 107 6.41 -0.40 -10.62
CA GLU A 107 6.55 -0.04 -12.03
C GLU A 107 6.95 1.43 -12.15
N PHE A 108 8.10 1.71 -12.77
CA PHE A 108 8.60 3.06 -12.98
C PHE A 108 9.12 3.19 -14.41
N VAL A 109 8.47 4.02 -15.18
CA VAL A 109 8.65 4.11 -16.63
C VAL A 109 8.74 5.56 -17.07
N ALA A 110 9.54 5.84 -18.10
CA ALA A 110 9.64 7.18 -18.66
C ALA A 110 9.83 7.17 -20.18
N THR A 111 9.52 8.29 -20.80
CA THR A 111 9.67 8.52 -22.25
C THR A 111 9.91 10.00 -22.54
N GLU A 112 10.48 10.29 -23.70
CA GLU A 112 10.53 11.62 -24.26
C GLU A 112 9.73 11.66 -25.57
N LEU A 113 8.86 12.64 -25.71
CA LEU A 113 7.90 12.75 -26.81
C LEU A 113 7.74 14.22 -27.22
N SER A 114 7.06 14.46 -28.36
CA SER A 114 6.65 15.83 -28.70
C SER A 114 5.57 16.34 -27.76
N LEU A 115 5.53 17.65 -27.51
CA LEU A 115 4.50 18.23 -26.64
C LEU A 115 3.08 17.99 -27.15
N ASP A 116 2.89 17.87 -28.47
CA ASP A 116 1.59 17.58 -29.09
C ASP A 116 1.10 16.14 -28.77
N GLU A 117 2.02 15.19 -28.54
CA GLU A 117 1.67 13.81 -28.18
C GLU A 117 1.38 13.63 -26.68
N LEU A 118 1.82 14.58 -25.84
CA LEU A 118 1.70 14.47 -24.38
C LEU A 118 0.26 14.27 -23.89
N PRO A 119 -0.76 14.99 -24.36
CA PRO A 119 -2.13 14.78 -23.92
C PRO A 119 -2.64 13.36 -24.20
N LEU A 120 -2.28 12.81 -25.36
CA LEU A 120 -2.65 11.45 -25.75
C LEU A 120 -2.00 10.41 -24.82
N GLU A 121 -0.74 10.62 -24.47
CA GLU A 121 0.02 9.71 -23.63
C GLU A 121 -0.45 9.78 -22.17
N LEU A 122 -0.76 10.97 -21.63
CA LEU A 122 -1.37 11.13 -20.31
C LEU A 122 -2.75 10.45 -20.21
N GLU A 123 -3.56 10.55 -21.27
CA GLU A 123 -4.83 9.85 -21.32
C GLU A 123 -4.64 8.32 -21.39
N ARG A 124 -3.61 7.85 -22.10
CA ARG A 124 -3.28 6.43 -22.20
C ARG A 124 -2.93 5.81 -20.87
N ILE A 125 -2.08 6.47 -20.09
CA ILE A 125 -1.63 5.95 -18.78
C ILE A 125 -2.69 6.07 -17.70
N GLU A 126 -3.72 6.89 -17.91
CA GLU A 126 -4.79 7.13 -16.91
C GLU A 126 -4.20 7.51 -15.54
N ALA A 127 -3.24 8.43 -15.51
CA ALA A 127 -2.60 8.85 -14.27
C ALA A 127 -3.63 9.33 -13.25
N ALA A 128 -3.48 8.96 -11.99
CA ALA A 128 -4.32 9.49 -10.90
C ALA A 128 -3.88 10.90 -10.49
N GLU A 129 -2.58 11.17 -10.59
CA GLU A 129 -1.98 12.46 -10.23
C GLU A 129 -0.82 12.78 -11.18
N VAL A 130 -0.72 14.06 -11.57
CA VAL A 130 0.35 14.55 -12.46
C VAL A 130 1.07 15.71 -11.79
N LEU A 131 2.37 15.53 -11.56
CA LEU A 131 3.25 16.57 -11.03
C LEU A 131 3.67 17.52 -12.15
N VAL A 132 3.58 18.80 -11.87
CA VAL A 132 4.03 19.88 -12.76
C VAL A 132 4.89 20.86 -11.99
N SER A 133 5.78 21.56 -12.69
CA SER A 133 6.53 22.66 -12.08
C SER A 133 5.56 23.76 -11.65
N ASN A 134 5.80 24.33 -10.48
CA ASN A 134 5.00 25.44 -9.97
C ASN A 134 5.41 26.72 -10.71
N PHE A 135 4.69 27.02 -11.79
CA PHE A 135 4.75 28.30 -12.47
C PHE A 135 3.57 29.15 -12.03
N ASP A 136 3.69 30.45 -12.18
CA ASP A 136 2.59 31.38 -11.92
C ASP A 136 1.38 31.07 -12.82
N ASP A 137 1.62 30.50 -14.00
CA ASP A 137 0.63 29.97 -14.93
C ASP A 137 0.89 28.50 -15.20
N LEU A 138 -0.13 27.64 -15.05
CA LEU A 138 -0.04 26.24 -15.45
C LEU A 138 0.11 26.15 -16.98
N PRO A 139 0.86 25.16 -17.52
CA PRO A 139 0.93 24.94 -18.96
C PRO A 139 -0.47 24.72 -19.57
N ASP A 140 -0.69 25.18 -20.81
CA ASP A 140 -1.99 25.07 -21.51
C ASP A 140 -2.54 23.62 -21.49
N TRP A 141 -1.66 22.62 -21.65
CA TRP A 141 -2.04 21.21 -21.60
C TRP A 141 -2.53 20.78 -20.20
N ALA A 142 -2.11 21.46 -19.13
CA ALA A 142 -2.52 21.21 -17.75
C ALA A 142 -3.76 22.03 -17.35
N GLU A 143 -3.94 23.22 -17.93
CA GLU A 143 -5.11 24.09 -17.67
C GLU A 143 -6.40 23.59 -18.30
N SER A 144 -6.36 22.85 -19.37
CA SER A 144 -7.52 22.32 -20.12
C SER A 144 -8.43 21.41 -19.28
N ARG A 145 -8.58 21.70 -18.01
CA ARG A 145 -9.38 20.96 -17.02
C ARG A 145 -10.89 20.95 -17.30
N SER A 146 -11.44 21.98 -17.94
CA SER A 146 -12.88 22.19 -17.83
C SER A 146 -13.71 21.74 -19.04
N ASN A 147 -13.12 21.45 -20.20
CA ASN A 147 -13.89 21.26 -21.42
C ASN A 147 -13.60 20.00 -22.23
N THR A 148 -12.64 19.14 -21.83
CA THR A 148 -12.39 17.88 -22.53
C THR A 148 -12.96 16.72 -21.71
N VAL A 149 -14.02 16.13 -22.21
CA VAL A 149 -14.65 14.93 -21.67
C VAL A 149 -13.59 13.83 -21.57
N GLY A 150 -13.28 13.38 -20.34
CA GLY A 150 -12.46 12.19 -20.12
C GLY A 150 -11.20 12.35 -19.28
N ARG A 151 -10.82 13.55 -18.80
CA ARG A 151 -9.63 13.71 -17.95
C ARG A 151 -9.94 13.58 -16.47
N ASN A 152 -9.43 12.53 -15.84
CA ASN A 152 -9.66 12.19 -14.43
C ASN A 152 -8.39 12.23 -13.57
N TYR A 153 -7.36 13.03 -13.90
CA TYR A 153 -6.17 13.16 -13.05
C TYR A 153 -6.13 14.48 -12.29
N GLU A 154 -5.58 14.42 -11.08
CA GLU A 154 -5.30 15.60 -10.26
C GLU A 154 -3.95 16.20 -10.66
N VAL A 155 -3.91 17.51 -10.94
CA VAL A 155 -2.66 18.23 -11.20
C VAL A 155 -2.10 18.74 -9.88
N THR A 156 -0.84 18.40 -9.61
CA THR A 156 -0.14 18.78 -8.39
C THR A 156 1.06 19.67 -8.75
N PRO A 157 0.97 20.98 -8.54
CA PRO A 157 2.12 21.85 -8.65
C PRO A 157 3.15 21.51 -7.54
N VAL A 158 4.41 21.37 -7.93
CA VAL A 158 5.54 21.22 -7.01
C VAL A 158 6.58 22.30 -7.27
N GLU A 159 7.47 22.52 -6.32
CA GLU A 159 8.52 23.55 -6.45
C GLU A 159 9.32 23.34 -7.75
N SER A 160 9.55 24.41 -8.51
CA SER A 160 10.30 24.35 -9.79
C SER A 160 11.68 23.73 -9.64
N ARG A 161 12.31 23.89 -8.46
CA ARG A 161 13.60 23.28 -8.13
C ARG A 161 13.57 21.74 -8.26
N THR A 162 12.43 21.12 -8.01
CA THR A 162 12.26 19.67 -8.10
C THR A 162 12.52 19.14 -9.53
N PHE A 163 12.27 19.98 -10.54
CA PHE A 163 12.51 19.68 -11.95
C PHE A 163 13.87 20.17 -12.48
N HIS A 164 14.71 20.80 -11.63
CA HIS A 164 16.04 21.18 -12.04
C HIS A 164 16.88 19.93 -12.34
N LEU A 165 17.49 19.89 -13.53
CA LEU A 165 18.23 18.72 -14.02
C LEU A 165 19.23 18.15 -13.02
N GLU A 166 20.04 19.02 -12.41
CA GLU A 166 21.08 18.59 -11.46
C GLU A 166 20.49 18.02 -10.15
N ASP A 167 19.42 18.59 -9.65
CA ASP A 167 18.74 18.11 -8.43
C ASP A 167 17.99 16.81 -8.72
N ALA A 168 17.28 16.73 -9.83
CA ALA A 168 16.58 15.54 -10.31
C ALA A 168 17.54 14.36 -10.57
N ARG A 169 18.67 14.65 -11.27
CA ARG A 169 19.74 13.66 -11.49
C ARG A 169 20.30 13.14 -10.18
N ARG A 170 20.60 14.02 -9.23
CA ARG A 170 21.10 13.64 -7.91
C ARG A 170 20.10 12.78 -7.15
N ALA A 171 18.81 13.09 -7.21
CA ALA A 171 17.76 12.30 -6.60
C ALA A 171 17.72 10.87 -7.15
N LEU A 172 17.81 10.70 -8.48
CA LEU A 172 17.85 9.39 -9.14
C LEU A 172 19.10 8.60 -8.76
N LEU A 173 20.29 9.20 -8.88
CA LEU A 173 21.55 8.55 -8.53
C LEU A 173 21.59 8.10 -7.07
N SER A 174 21.13 8.96 -6.16
CA SER A 174 21.05 8.65 -4.73
C SER A 174 20.04 7.54 -4.45
N HIS A 175 18.87 7.57 -5.10
CA HIS A 175 17.84 6.56 -4.90
C HIS A 175 18.26 5.17 -5.35
N PHE A 176 18.85 5.07 -6.56
CA PHE A 176 19.30 3.79 -7.12
C PHE A 176 20.68 3.34 -6.61
N GLY A 177 21.42 4.19 -5.92
CA GLY A 177 22.77 3.90 -5.44
C GLY A 177 23.79 3.69 -6.56
N ILE A 178 23.68 4.43 -7.66
CA ILE A 178 24.50 4.31 -8.88
C ILE A 178 25.25 5.61 -9.16
N LEU A 179 26.27 5.53 -10.02
CA LEU A 179 27.10 6.67 -10.40
C LEU A 179 26.68 7.33 -11.69
N THR A 180 26.05 6.61 -12.62
CA THR A 180 25.58 7.10 -13.93
C THR A 180 24.20 6.52 -14.25
N LEU A 181 23.44 7.19 -15.12
CA LEU A 181 22.12 6.74 -15.56
C LEU A 181 22.18 5.92 -16.87
N GLU A 182 23.38 5.59 -17.34
CA GLU A 182 23.59 4.81 -18.57
C GLU A 182 22.90 3.44 -18.53
N SER A 183 22.92 2.77 -17.36
CA SER A 183 22.28 1.47 -17.17
C SER A 183 20.77 1.47 -17.40
N PHE A 184 20.12 2.63 -17.28
CA PHE A 184 18.71 2.82 -17.56
C PHE A 184 18.42 3.34 -18.96
N GLY A 185 19.48 3.68 -19.75
CA GLY A 185 19.33 4.20 -21.10
C GLY A 185 18.79 5.63 -21.19
N CYS A 186 18.81 6.39 -20.10
CA CYS A 186 18.30 7.78 -20.06
C CYS A 186 19.42 8.83 -19.93
N GLU A 187 20.69 8.43 -19.99
CA GLU A 187 21.80 9.39 -19.99
C GLU A 187 21.70 10.35 -21.18
N GLY A 188 21.72 11.66 -20.91
CA GLY A 188 21.54 12.70 -21.94
C GLY A 188 20.09 13.01 -22.31
N MET A 189 19.09 12.34 -21.71
CA MET A 189 17.67 12.65 -21.87
C MET A 189 17.21 13.61 -20.75
N ASP A 190 17.59 14.87 -20.85
CA ASP A 190 17.46 15.85 -19.75
C ASP A 190 16.02 16.02 -19.26
N LEU A 191 15.04 16.03 -20.16
CA LEU A 191 13.62 16.16 -19.80
C LEU A 191 13.10 14.90 -19.08
N VAL A 192 13.54 13.72 -19.49
CA VAL A 192 13.21 12.44 -18.83
C VAL A 192 13.81 12.39 -17.43
N ILE A 193 15.09 12.78 -17.30
CA ILE A 193 15.77 12.83 -16.00
C ILE A 193 15.06 13.80 -15.07
N ALA A 194 14.67 14.99 -15.55
CA ALA A 194 13.95 15.98 -14.78
C ALA A 194 12.59 15.44 -14.28
N ALA A 195 11.80 14.83 -15.16
CA ALA A 195 10.51 14.25 -14.81
C ALA A 195 10.64 13.06 -13.83
N ALA A 196 11.54 12.12 -14.11
CA ALA A 196 11.75 10.94 -13.26
C ALA A 196 12.32 11.34 -11.88
N GLY A 197 13.27 12.29 -11.85
CA GLY A 197 13.83 12.80 -10.60
C GLY A 197 12.79 13.56 -9.76
N ALA A 198 11.87 14.28 -10.40
CA ALA A 198 10.77 14.95 -9.71
C ALA A 198 9.86 13.96 -8.99
N ILE A 199 9.57 12.81 -9.60
CA ILE A 199 8.81 11.73 -8.93
C ILE A 199 9.57 11.23 -7.70
N VAL A 200 10.85 10.91 -7.82
CA VAL A 200 11.65 10.37 -6.71
C VAL A 200 11.72 11.36 -5.55
N ASP A 201 11.95 12.65 -5.83
CA ASP A 201 11.98 13.70 -4.82
C ASP A 201 10.61 13.87 -4.14
N TYR A 202 9.52 13.90 -4.92
CA TYR A 202 8.15 13.98 -4.38
C TYR A 202 7.81 12.78 -3.49
N LEU A 203 8.13 11.58 -3.93
CA LEU A 203 7.90 10.36 -3.13
C LEU A 203 8.76 10.35 -1.87
N THR A 204 10.00 10.78 -1.93
CA THR A 204 10.88 10.89 -0.74
C THR A 204 10.29 11.83 0.30
N ARG A 205 9.69 12.95 -0.12
CA ARG A 205 9.05 13.91 0.78
C ARG A 205 7.71 13.43 1.33
N THR A 206 6.94 12.71 0.52
CA THR A 206 5.59 12.25 0.90
C THR A 206 5.58 10.93 1.65
N GLN A 207 6.56 10.05 1.40
CA GLN A 207 6.67 8.69 1.98
C GLN A 207 7.84 8.61 2.97
N LYS A 208 7.96 9.56 3.90
CA LYS A 208 9.12 9.75 4.79
C LYS A 208 9.61 8.49 5.51
N SER A 209 8.70 7.62 5.93
CA SER A 209 9.01 6.41 6.71
C SER A 209 9.10 5.13 5.87
N ALA A 210 8.62 5.14 4.62
CA ALA A 210 8.59 3.97 3.76
C ALA A 210 9.79 3.95 2.80
N LYS A 211 10.45 2.80 2.67
CA LYS A 211 11.41 2.59 1.59
C LYS A 211 10.66 2.50 0.27
N LEU A 212 11.09 3.28 -0.72
CA LEU A 212 10.51 3.23 -2.05
C LEU A 212 10.95 1.94 -2.76
N GLN A 213 9.98 1.24 -3.37
CA GLN A 213 10.22 -0.02 -4.09
C GLN A 213 10.68 0.21 -5.55
N LEU A 214 11.19 1.36 -5.90
CA LEU A 214 11.61 1.66 -7.25
C LEU A 214 13.00 1.05 -7.48
N LYS A 215 13.06 -0.11 -8.12
CA LYS A 215 14.33 -0.83 -8.38
C LYS A 215 14.86 -0.59 -9.77
N ASN A 216 14.04 -0.21 -10.71
CA ASN A 216 14.38 -0.03 -12.10
C ASN A 216 13.60 1.15 -12.69
N LEU A 217 14.24 1.89 -13.59
CA LEU A 217 13.60 2.87 -14.46
C LEU A 217 13.68 2.35 -15.89
N SER A 218 12.54 2.14 -16.52
CA SER A 218 12.45 1.63 -17.88
C SER A 218 12.13 2.77 -18.86
N ILE A 219 12.88 2.86 -19.94
CA ILE A 219 12.63 3.83 -20.99
C ILE A 219 11.94 3.15 -22.17
N TYR A 220 10.89 3.77 -22.70
CA TYR A 220 10.22 3.28 -23.90
C TYR A 220 10.11 4.36 -24.96
N ALA A 221 9.98 3.92 -26.20
CA ALA A 221 9.69 4.79 -27.33
C ALA A 221 8.20 4.67 -27.70
N THR A 222 7.49 5.80 -27.77
CA THR A 222 6.05 5.82 -28.15
C THR A 222 5.81 5.19 -29.52
N GLY A 223 6.75 5.33 -30.46
CA GLY A 223 6.70 4.72 -31.79
C GLY A 223 6.79 3.19 -31.84
N SER A 224 7.05 2.49 -30.73
CA SER A 224 7.05 1.02 -30.65
C SER A 224 5.64 0.44 -30.58
N PHE A 225 4.62 1.28 -30.37
CA PHE A 225 3.23 0.88 -30.21
C PHE A 225 2.33 1.57 -31.23
N MET A 226 1.21 0.93 -31.56
CA MET A 226 0.20 1.55 -32.40
C MET A 226 -0.40 2.77 -31.71
N ALA A 227 -0.35 3.91 -32.36
CA ALA A 227 -0.97 5.14 -31.87
C ALA A 227 -2.51 5.01 -31.89
N LEU A 228 -3.13 5.07 -30.74
CA LEU A 228 -4.58 5.06 -30.55
C LEU A 228 -4.99 6.35 -29.88
N ASP A 229 -5.59 7.27 -30.62
CA ASP A 229 -6.13 8.49 -30.04
C ASP A 229 -7.39 8.22 -29.16
N ALA A 230 -7.76 9.22 -28.36
CA ALA A 230 -8.90 9.15 -27.46
C ALA A 230 -10.21 8.75 -28.17
N GLN A 231 -10.44 9.30 -29.38
CA GLN A 231 -11.63 9.00 -30.15
C GLN A 231 -11.62 7.57 -30.65
N THR A 232 -10.47 7.07 -31.13
CA THR A 232 -10.30 5.68 -31.58
C THR A 232 -10.51 4.72 -30.41
N ARG A 233 -9.94 4.97 -29.23
CA ARG A 233 -10.14 4.16 -28.02
C ARG A 233 -11.61 4.08 -27.63
N ARG A 234 -12.32 5.22 -27.65
CA ARG A 234 -13.76 5.30 -27.37
C ARG A 234 -14.59 4.57 -28.43
N ASN A 235 -14.27 4.77 -29.72
CA ASN A 235 -14.99 4.13 -30.81
C ASN A 235 -14.82 2.61 -30.83
N LEU A 236 -13.63 2.12 -30.41
CA LEU A 236 -13.34 0.69 -30.23
C LEU A 236 -13.88 0.14 -28.91
N GLU A 237 -14.43 1.01 -28.05
CA GLU A 237 -14.95 0.66 -26.73
C GLU A 237 -13.95 -0.18 -25.89
N LEU A 238 -12.67 0.19 -25.92
CA LEU A 238 -11.61 -0.63 -25.30
C LEU A 238 -11.80 -0.81 -23.81
N PHE A 239 -12.08 0.28 -23.08
CA PHE A 239 -12.13 0.31 -21.60
C PHE A 239 -13.47 0.71 -21.04
N SER A 240 -14.30 1.36 -21.83
CA SER A 240 -15.68 1.76 -21.51
C SER A 240 -16.51 1.78 -22.78
N ALA A 241 -17.82 1.58 -22.64
CA ALA A 241 -18.73 1.52 -23.79
C ALA A 241 -19.97 2.37 -23.60
N GLY A 242 -20.54 2.80 -24.72
CA GLY A 242 -21.79 3.56 -24.77
C GLY A 242 -21.68 4.98 -24.25
N ARG A 243 -22.84 5.68 -24.21
CA ARG A 243 -22.95 7.07 -23.77
C ARG A 243 -22.77 7.27 -22.26
N THR A 244 -22.87 6.19 -21.49
CA THR A 244 -22.78 6.20 -20.02
C THR A 244 -21.42 5.77 -19.48
N ASP A 245 -20.44 5.60 -20.36
CA ASP A 245 -19.07 5.18 -19.98
C ASP A 245 -19.06 3.87 -19.15
N SER A 246 -19.94 2.91 -19.51
CA SER A 246 -20.05 1.64 -18.80
C SER A 246 -18.82 0.78 -19.03
N LYS A 247 -18.09 0.47 -17.97
CA LYS A 247 -16.94 -0.45 -18.01
C LYS A 247 -17.38 -1.89 -18.31
N GLU A 248 -18.57 -2.28 -17.91
CA GLU A 248 -19.10 -3.64 -18.05
C GLU A 248 -19.29 -4.09 -19.49
N LEU A 249 -19.49 -3.16 -20.40
CA LEU A 249 -19.73 -3.43 -21.83
C LEU A 249 -18.47 -3.26 -22.68
N SER A 250 -17.30 -3.00 -22.08
CA SER A 250 -16.07 -2.76 -22.81
C SER A 250 -15.44 -4.03 -23.40
N LEU A 251 -14.58 -3.82 -24.42
CA LEU A 251 -13.78 -4.92 -25.00
C LEU A 251 -12.90 -5.59 -23.93
N LEU A 252 -12.29 -4.79 -23.05
CA LEU A 252 -11.50 -5.33 -21.92
C LEU A 252 -12.35 -6.30 -21.09
N THR A 253 -13.55 -5.92 -20.69
CA THR A 253 -14.42 -6.78 -19.88
C THR A 253 -14.83 -8.06 -20.63
N ALA A 254 -15.07 -7.98 -21.92
CA ALA A 254 -15.38 -9.14 -22.75
C ALA A 254 -14.21 -10.14 -22.82
N LEU A 255 -12.97 -9.63 -22.89
CA LEU A 255 -11.75 -10.44 -23.00
C LEU A 255 -11.20 -10.89 -21.64
N ASP A 256 -11.44 -10.13 -20.57
CA ASP A 256 -10.82 -10.41 -19.26
C ASP A 256 -11.33 -11.72 -18.65
N ARG A 257 -10.51 -12.74 -18.79
CA ARG A 257 -10.65 -14.04 -18.11
C ARG A 257 -9.47 -14.30 -17.17
N THR A 258 -8.66 -13.28 -16.90
CA THR A 258 -7.47 -13.37 -16.04
C THR A 258 -7.83 -13.84 -14.63
N LYS A 259 -6.95 -14.65 -14.04
CA LYS A 259 -7.13 -15.23 -12.71
C LYS A 259 -6.32 -14.48 -11.65
N THR A 260 -5.36 -13.68 -12.08
CA THR A 260 -4.51 -12.89 -11.18
C THR A 260 -4.71 -11.38 -11.39
N PRO A 261 -4.59 -10.56 -10.37
CA PRO A 261 -4.60 -9.10 -10.52
C PRO A 261 -3.54 -8.60 -11.51
N MET A 262 -2.31 -9.13 -11.42
CA MET A 262 -1.20 -8.82 -12.33
C MET A 262 -1.55 -9.10 -13.78
N GLY A 263 -2.18 -10.27 -14.05
CA GLY A 263 -2.65 -10.60 -15.40
C GLY A 263 -3.72 -9.63 -15.92
N GLY A 264 -4.59 -9.13 -15.04
CA GLY A 264 -5.58 -8.11 -15.39
C GLY A 264 -4.92 -6.78 -15.76
N ARG A 265 -3.92 -6.32 -15.00
CA ARG A 265 -3.14 -5.12 -15.31
C ARG A 265 -2.40 -5.26 -16.64
N LEU A 266 -1.75 -6.41 -16.85
CA LEU A 266 -1.03 -6.68 -18.10
C LEU A 266 -1.96 -6.72 -19.32
N LEU A 267 -3.15 -7.35 -19.21
CA LEU A 267 -4.13 -7.37 -20.29
C LEU A 267 -4.61 -5.95 -20.63
N ARG A 268 -4.86 -5.11 -19.61
CA ARG A 268 -5.21 -3.71 -19.81
C ARG A 268 -4.10 -2.95 -20.54
N GLN A 269 -2.85 -3.15 -20.13
CA GLN A 269 -1.68 -2.55 -20.77
C GLN A 269 -1.57 -2.98 -22.24
N TRP A 270 -1.73 -4.25 -22.53
CA TRP A 270 -1.65 -4.78 -23.91
C TRP A 270 -2.73 -4.21 -24.82
N LEU A 271 -3.95 -4.03 -24.32
CA LEU A 271 -5.02 -3.40 -25.09
C LEU A 271 -4.78 -1.90 -25.29
N GLY A 272 -4.21 -1.21 -24.30
CA GLY A 272 -3.88 0.20 -24.38
C GLY A 272 -2.65 0.52 -25.22
N GLN A 273 -1.77 -0.48 -25.40
CA GLN A 273 -0.50 -0.37 -26.15
C GLN A 273 -0.32 -1.56 -27.11
N PRO A 274 -1.09 -1.63 -28.21
CA PRO A 274 -0.91 -2.70 -29.17
C PRO A 274 0.50 -2.62 -29.79
N LEU A 275 1.18 -3.76 -29.81
CA LEU A 275 2.54 -3.87 -30.38
C LEU A 275 2.52 -3.67 -31.90
N LEU A 276 3.61 -3.10 -32.43
CA LEU A 276 3.91 -3.08 -33.87
C LEU A 276 4.95 -4.14 -34.26
N ASP A 277 5.61 -4.73 -33.29
CA ASP A 277 6.62 -5.77 -33.46
C ASP A 277 5.94 -7.11 -33.80
N LEU A 278 6.14 -7.56 -35.03
CA LEU A 278 5.50 -8.76 -35.56
C LEU A 278 5.98 -10.03 -34.85
N GLU A 279 7.26 -10.13 -34.53
CA GLU A 279 7.82 -11.33 -33.87
C GLU A 279 7.16 -11.52 -32.49
N LYS A 280 7.07 -10.45 -31.71
CA LYS A 280 6.40 -10.49 -30.39
C LYS A 280 4.89 -10.72 -30.49
N LEU A 281 4.25 -10.29 -31.57
CA LEU A 281 2.84 -10.60 -31.81
C LEU A 281 2.64 -12.08 -32.12
N GLU A 282 3.50 -12.66 -32.96
CA GLU A 282 3.49 -14.08 -33.29
C GLU A 282 3.76 -14.94 -32.04
N GLU A 283 4.77 -14.61 -31.23
CA GLU A 283 5.01 -15.29 -29.94
C GLU A 283 3.75 -15.33 -29.04
N ARG A 284 3.01 -14.22 -28.96
CA ARG A 284 1.76 -14.16 -28.19
C ARG A 284 0.67 -15.02 -28.80
N LEU A 285 0.52 -15.02 -30.13
CA LEU A 285 -0.46 -15.81 -30.83
C LEU A 285 -0.15 -17.31 -30.71
N ASP A 286 1.09 -17.73 -30.82
CA ASP A 286 1.53 -19.09 -30.61
C ASP A 286 1.24 -19.59 -29.20
N ALA A 287 1.46 -18.74 -28.19
CA ALA A 287 1.09 -19.06 -26.82
C ALA A 287 -0.44 -19.22 -26.64
N VAL A 288 -1.23 -18.39 -27.30
CA VAL A 288 -2.69 -18.50 -27.29
C VAL A 288 -3.13 -19.81 -27.98
N ASP A 289 -2.59 -20.14 -29.16
CA ASP A 289 -2.88 -21.35 -29.87
C ASP A 289 -2.54 -22.60 -29.07
N HIS A 290 -1.37 -22.63 -28.44
CA HIS A 290 -0.93 -23.71 -27.56
C HIS A 290 -1.97 -24.07 -26.47
N PHE A 291 -2.52 -23.06 -25.78
CA PHE A 291 -3.56 -23.28 -24.79
C PHE A 291 -4.97 -23.41 -25.36
N TYR A 292 -5.22 -22.94 -26.58
CA TYR A 292 -6.49 -23.13 -27.26
C TYR A 292 -6.68 -24.57 -27.67
N VAL A 293 -5.68 -25.22 -28.26
CA VAL A 293 -5.70 -26.61 -28.73
C VAL A 293 -5.77 -27.59 -27.54
N ASP A 294 -5.03 -27.38 -26.48
CA ASP A 294 -5.01 -28.25 -25.30
C ASP A 294 -5.89 -27.72 -24.16
N GLY A 295 -7.17 -28.07 -24.19
CA GLY A 295 -8.15 -27.68 -23.19
C GLY A 295 -7.86 -28.20 -21.77
N LEU A 296 -7.21 -29.38 -21.63
CA LEU A 296 -6.86 -29.94 -20.34
C LEU A 296 -5.69 -29.13 -19.70
N LYS A 297 -4.63 -28.87 -20.48
CA LYS A 297 -3.51 -28.08 -20.07
C LYS A 297 -3.96 -26.66 -19.67
N ARG A 298 -4.81 -26.02 -20.50
CA ARG A 298 -5.42 -24.73 -20.19
C ARG A 298 -6.15 -24.74 -18.85
N THR A 299 -6.97 -25.75 -18.58
CA THR A 299 -7.72 -25.87 -17.32
C THR A 299 -6.77 -25.99 -16.11
N ASN A 300 -5.72 -26.78 -16.25
CA ASN A 300 -4.72 -26.96 -15.19
C ASN A 300 -3.95 -25.67 -14.91
N VAL A 301 -3.54 -24.92 -15.95
CA VAL A 301 -2.91 -23.60 -15.80
C VAL A 301 -3.84 -22.60 -15.11
N ILE A 302 -5.11 -22.54 -15.51
CA ILE A 302 -6.12 -21.68 -14.87
C ILE A 302 -6.26 -22.03 -13.38
N SER A 303 -6.29 -23.32 -13.04
CA SER A 303 -6.38 -23.78 -11.66
C SER A 303 -5.12 -23.40 -10.85
N ALA A 304 -3.93 -23.51 -11.42
CA ALA A 304 -2.70 -23.11 -10.77
C ALA A 304 -2.63 -21.58 -10.56
N LEU A 305 -2.98 -20.79 -11.58
CA LEU A 305 -3.01 -19.33 -11.51
C LEU A 305 -4.03 -18.80 -10.51
N SER A 306 -5.15 -19.49 -10.29
CA SER A 306 -6.17 -19.04 -9.32
C SER A 306 -5.69 -19.07 -7.86
N LYS A 307 -4.58 -19.73 -7.57
CA LYS A 307 -3.92 -19.75 -6.25
C LYS A 307 -2.91 -18.62 -6.07
N VAL A 308 -2.57 -17.92 -7.15
CA VAL A 308 -1.58 -16.85 -7.15
C VAL A 308 -2.28 -15.53 -6.83
N SER A 309 -1.92 -14.96 -5.68
CA SER A 309 -2.34 -13.64 -5.25
C SER A 309 -1.56 -12.52 -5.96
N ASP A 310 -1.79 -11.27 -5.57
CA ASP A 310 -1.09 -10.11 -6.15
C ASP A 310 0.34 -10.01 -5.60
N LEU A 311 1.25 -10.77 -6.20
CA LEU A 311 2.65 -10.83 -5.77
C LEU A 311 3.35 -9.47 -5.88
N GLU A 312 3.08 -8.67 -6.91
CA GLU A 312 3.68 -7.35 -7.09
C GLU A 312 3.34 -6.44 -5.92
N ARG A 313 2.05 -6.31 -5.58
CA ARG A 313 1.60 -5.45 -4.47
C ARG A 313 2.00 -5.99 -3.10
N ILE A 314 2.07 -7.29 -2.92
CA ILE A 314 2.56 -7.88 -1.66
C ILE A 314 4.05 -7.56 -1.48
N VAL A 315 4.86 -7.70 -2.53
CA VAL A 315 6.29 -7.32 -2.47
C VAL A 315 6.45 -5.83 -2.19
N GLY A 316 5.62 -4.97 -2.79
CA GLY A 316 5.57 -3.54 -2.47
C GLY A 316 5.34 -3.26 -0.99
N LYS A 317 4.38 -3.96 -0.39
CA LYS A 317 4.09 -3.84 1.04
C LYS A 317 5.21 -4.39 1.94
N ILE A 318 5.91 -5.44 1.51
CA ILE A 318 7.08 -5.96 2.25
C ILE A 318 8.17 -4.89 2.30
N VAL A 319 8.50 -4.29 1.15
CA VAL A 319 9.57 -3.28 1.08
C VAL A 319 9.22 -2.03 1.89
N SER A 320 7.94 -1.61 1.86
CA SER A 320 7.45 -0.45 2.64
C SER A 320 7.18 -0.76 4.12
N GLY A 321 7.32 -2.03 4.57
CA GLY A 321 7.04 -2.44 5.95
C GLY A 321 5.55 -2.49 6.32
N MET A 322 4.65 -2.48 5.34
CA MET A 322 3.19 -2.45 5.55
C MET A 322 2.51 -3.81 5.31
N VAL A 323 3.27 -4.85 5.06
CA VAL A 323 2.74 -6.20 4.84
C VAL A 323 2.14 -6.77 6.12
N ASN A 324 0.99 -7.43 6.01
CA ASN A 324 0.42 -8.18 7.12
C ASN A 324 0.77 -9.68 7.04
N PRO A 325 0.67 -10.43 8.14
CA PRO A 325 1.05 -11.85 8.18
C PRO A 325 0.28 -12.74 7.20
N ARG A 326 -0.99 -12.45 6.92
CA ARG A 326 -1.81 -13.20 5.95
C ARG A 326 -1.34 -12.99 4.51
N GLU A 327 -0.86 -11.79 4.20
CA GLU A 327 -0.27 -11.50 2.89
C GLU A 327 1.03 -12.26 2.67
N LEU A 328 1.83 -12.49 3.72
CA LEU A 328 3.02 -13.35 3.63
C LEU A 328 2.65 -14.81 3.32
N ILE A 329 1.61 -15.34 3.93
CA ILE A 329 1.10 -16.69 3.58
C ILE A 329 0.61 -16.71 2.13
N ALA A 330 -0.14 -15.70 1.70
CA ALA A 330 -0.60 -15.59 0.32
C ALA A 330 0.57 -15.50 -0.69
N LEU A 331 1.65 -14.81 -0.33
CA LEU A 331 2.90 -14.79 -1.11
C LEU A 331 3.50 -16.19 -1.24
N LYS A 332 3.66 -16.91 -0.11
CA LYS A 332 4.20 -18.28 -0.09
C LYS A 332 3.35 -19.20 -0.98
N ASP A 333 2.03 -19.16 -0.87
CA ASP A 333 1.12 -20.01 -1.64
C ASP A 333 1.23 -19.71 -3.16
N GLY A 334 1.33 -18.42 -3.53
CA GLY A 334 1.58 -18.00 -4.90
C GLY A 334 2.93 -18.50 -5.44
N LEU A 335 4.02 -18.30 -4.70
CA LEU A 335 5.36 -18.78 -5.08
C LEU A 335 5.43 -20.29 -5.17
N SER A 336 4.74 -21.01 -4.29
CA SER A 336 4.67 -22.48 -4.30
C SER A 336 3.96 -23.05 -5.53
N SER A 337 3.20 -22.23 -6.25
CA SER A 337 2.54 -22.62 -7.52
C SER A 337 3.48 -22.55 -8.73
N VAL A 338 4.62 -21.84 -8.63
CA VAL A 338 5.55 -21.63 -9.76
C VAL A 338 6.13 -22.93 -10.34
N PRO A 339 6.59 -23.94 -9.56
CA PRO A 339 7.06 -25.20 -10.10
C PRO A 339 5.98 -25.93 -10.91
N THR A 340 4.73 -25.90 -10.45
CA THR A 340 3.59 -26.49 -11.17
C THR A 340 3.32 -25.76 -12.48
N LEU A 341 3.35 -24.43 -12.49
CA LEU A 341 3.21 -23.62 -13.70
C LEU A 341 4.33 -23.94 -14.70
N LEU A 342 5.58 -24.02 -14.27
CA LEU A 342 6.71 -24.37 -15.14
C LEU A 342 6.53 -25.74 -15.79
N ALA A 343 6.03 -26.74 -15.06
CA ALA A 343 5.76 -28.07 -15.61
C ALA A 343 4.60 -28.05 -16.65
N LEU A 344 3.64 -27.13 -16.49
CA LEU A 344 2.50 -27.02 -17.40
C LEU A 344 2.82 -26.25 -18.68
N ILE A 345 3.81 -25.35 -18.66
CA ILE A 345 4.26 -24.58 -19.82
C ILE A 345 5.49 -25.18 -20.48
N ASP A 346 5.76 -26.47 -20.27
CA ASP A 346 6.91 -27.16 -20.84
C ASP A 346 6.71 -27.47 -22.33
N SER A 347 6.94 -26.44 -23.16
CA SER A 347 6.91 -26.48 -24.63
C SER A 347 7.91 -25.46 -25.17
N SER A 348 8.49 -25.72 -26.34
CA SER A 348 9.40 -24.79 -27.04
C SER A 348 8.73 -23.46 -27.36
N ASP A 349 7.44 -23.48 -27.70
CA ASP A 349 6.67 -22.28 -28.08
C ASP A 349 6.46 -21.32 -26.90
N LEU A 350 6.73 -21.79 -25.66
CA LEU A 350 6.57 -21.04 -24.43
C LEU A 350 7.90 -20.79 -23.69
N ASP A 351 9.05 -21.02 -24.33
CA ASP A 351 10.37 -20.88 -23.73
C ASP A 351 10.63 -19.44 -23.24
N TRP A 352 10.10 -18.44 -23.94
CA TRP A 352 10.18 -17.05 -23.51
C TRP A 352 9.45 -16.77 -22.18
N LEU A 353 8.37 -17.51 -21.87
CA LEU A 353 7.70 -17.47 -20.56
C LEU A 353 8.50 -18.22 -19.49
N LYS A 354 9.03 -19.41 -19.82
CA LYS A 354 9.79 -20.25 -18.87
C LYS A 354 11.02 -19.56 -18.32
N THR A 355 11.73 -18.84 -19.18
CA THR A 355 12.98 -18.13 -18.80
C THR A 355 12.74 -17.02 -17.76
N GLN A 356 11.53 -16.52 -17.65
CA GLN A 356 11.17 -15.46 -16.71
C GLN A 356 10.68 -16.00 -15.36
N LEU A 357 10.27 -17.27 -15.28
CA LEU A 357 9.75 -17.88 -14.06
C LEU A 357 10.88 -18.58 -13.28
N ARG A 358 11.04 -18.21 -12.01
CA ARG A 358 12.05 -18.83 -11.12
C ARG A 358 11.38 -19.30 -9.83
N PRO A 359 11.49 -20.60 -9.48
CA PRO A 359 11.09 -21.10 -8.17
C PRO A 359 11.90 -20.42 -7.06
N MET A 360 11.26 -20.15 -5.93
CA MET A 360 11.87 -19.54 -4.75
C MET A 360 11.65 -20.42 -3.51
N PRO A 361 12.21 -21.63 -3.45
CA PRO A 361 11.97 -22.59 -2.36
C PRO A 361 12.44 -22.07 -1.01
N GLU A 362 13.56 -21.36 -0.95
CA GLU A 362 14.11 -20.80 0.28
C GLU A 362 13.16 -19.77 0.90
N THR A 363 12.59 -18.89 0.09
CA THR A 363 11.60 -17.89 0.54
C THR A 363 10.34 -18.58 1.04
N CYS A 364 9.86 -19.60 0.33
CA CYS A 364 8.71 -20.39 0.74
C CYS A 364 8.94 -21.07 2.09
N SER A 365 10.09 -21.75 2.27
CA SER A 365 10.46 -22.39 3.54
C SER A 365 10.57 -21.36 4.66
N LEU A 366 11.22 -20.22 4.44
CA LEU A 366 11.36 -19.19 5.46
C LEU A 366 9.99 -18.71 5.97
N ILE A 367 9.04 -18.43 5.07
CA ILE A 367 7.69 -18.00 5.46
C ILE A 367 6.96 -19.15 6.18
N GLU A 368 7.06 -20.37 5.65
CA GLU A 368 6.40 -21.54 6.23
C GLU A 368 6.91 -21.86 7.63
N ASP A 369 8.21 -21.74 7.87
CA ASP A 369 8.83 -22.03 9.17
C ASP A 369 8.57 -20.91 10.19
N SER A 370 8.46 -19.66 9.75
CA SER A 370 8.38 -18.50 10.63
C SER A 370 6.94 -18.06 10.96
N ILE A 371 6.00 -18.17 10.02
CA ILE A 371 4.64 -17.65 10.15
C ILE A 371 3.64 -18.77 10.43
N SER A 372 2.71 -18.54 11.35
CA SER A 372 1.62 -19.48 11.65
C SER A 372 0.73 -19.69 10.41
N PRO A 373 0.18 -20.90 10.17
CA PRO A 373 -0.64 -21.17 8.99
C PRO A 373 -1.93 -20.31 8.89
N ASP A 374 -2.50 -19.96 10.03
CA ASP A 374 -3.64 -19.02 10.13
C ASP A 374 -3.27 -17.91 11.12
N PRO A 375 -2.49 -16.91 10.67
CA PRO A 375 -2.05 -15.84 11.53
C PRO A 375 -3.19 -14.84 11.79
N VAL A 376 -3.20 -14.24 12.98
CA VAL A 376 -4.06 -13.08 13.24
C VAL A 376 -3.66 -11.91 12.34
N GLY A 377 -4.63 -11.01 12.11
CA GLY A 377 -4.49 -9.97 11.10
C GLY A 377 -3.45 -8.89 11.40
N ALA A 378 -3.11 -8.66 12.67
CA ALA A 378 -2.18 -7.61 13.09
C ALA A 378 -1.01 -8.16 13.93
N ILE A 379 0.14 -7.53 13.76
CA ILE A 379 1.32 -7.79 14.60
C ILE A 379 1.00 -7.28 16.01
N GLY A 380 1.19 -8.14 17.01
CA GLY A 380 0.86 -7.82 18.42
C GLY A 380 -0.40 -8.50 18.94
N ASP A 381 -1.32 -8.97 18.09
CA ASP A 381 -2.52 -9.70 18.50
C ASP A 381 -2.24 -11.18 18.92
N GLY A 382 -0.98 -11.60 18.90
CA GLY A 382 -0.54 -12.96 19.19
C GLY A 382 -0.56 -13.87 17.96
N ASN A 383 -0.09 -15.12 18.11
CA ASN A 383 -0.11 -16.18 17.08
C ASN A 383 0.31 -15.80 15.63
N VAL A 384 1.23 -14.86 15.49
CA VAL A 384 1.84 -14.53 14.19
C VAL A 384 3.03 -15.42 13.93
N ILE A 385 4.00 -15.43 14.85
CA ILE A 385 5.21 -16.25 14.74
C ILE A 385 4.91 -17.66 15.20
N LYS A 386 5.32 -18.63 14.38
CA LYS A 386 5.16 -20.06 14.63
C LYS A 386 5.96 -20.49 15.87
N PRO A 387 5.36 -21.28 16.78
CA PRO A 387 6.11 -21.79 17.93
C PRO A 387 7.34 -22.59 17.50
N GLY A 388 8.48 -22.34 18.14
CA GLY A 388 9.76 -22.99 17.85
C GLY A 388 10.63 -22.24 16.84
N PHE A 389 10.12 -21.18 16.18
CA PHE A 389 10.93 -20.41 15.24
C PHE A 389 11.87 -19.41 15.93
N ALA A 390 11.38 -18.71 16.96
CA ALA A 390 12.17 -17.73 17.72
C ALA A 390 12.05 -18.02 19.21
N PRO A 391 13.09 -18.61 19.85
CA PRO A 391 13.08 -18.97 21.28
C PRO A 391 12.72 -17.80 22.19
N GLU A 392 13.24 -16.58 21.90
CA GLU A 392 12.97 -15.40 22.69
C GLU A 392 11.47 -15.01 22.67
N VAL A 393 10.81 -15.19 21.51
CA VAL A 393 9.38 -14.94 21.39
C VAL A 393 8.57 -15.99 22.14
N ASP A 394 9.00 -17.25 22.09
CA ASP A 394 8.34 -18.34 22.80
C ASP A 394 8.48 -18.17 24.32
N ASP A 395 9.64 -17.76 24.80
CA ASP A 395 9.88 -17.46 26.22
C ASP A 395 8.99 -16.31 26.72
N LEU A 396 8.88 -15.23 25.94
CA LEU A 396 8.00 -14.09 26.27
C LEU A 396 6.53 -14.50 26.26
N LYS A 397 6.09 -15.31 25.28
CA LYS A 397 4.72 -15.87 25.25
C LYS A 397 4.43 -16.74 26.45
N ASN A 398 5.36 -17.63 26.80
CA ASN A 398 5.24 -18.52 27.96
C ASN A 398 5.20 -17.71 29.26
N ALA A 399 6.05 -16.69 29.42
CA ALA A 399 6.02 -15.78 30.56
C ALA A 399 4.68 -15.06 30.66
N SER A 400 4.12 -14.53 29.55
CA SER A 400 2.82 -13.88 29.50
C SER A 400 1.67 -14.83 29.88
N ILE A 401 1.68 -16.07 29.36
CA ILE A 401 0.68 -17.11 29.68
C ILE A 401 0.77 -17.49 31.15
N ASN A 402 1.99 -17.67 31.68
CA ASN A 402 2.23 -18.01 33.06
C ASN A 402 1.79 -16.87 34.01
N ALA A 403 2.06 -15.61 33.65
CA ALA A 403 1.59 -14.45 34.39
C ALA A 403 0.04 -14.40 34.42
N ARG A 404 -0.63 -14.60 33.28
CA ARG A 404 -2.10 -14.66 33.22
C ARG A 404 -2.68 -15.80 34.05
N LYS A 405 -2.09 -17.01 34.00
CA LYS A 405 -2.46 -18.16 34.84
C LYS A 405 -2.25 -17.88 36.31
N TYR A 406 -1.11 -17.22 36.64
CA TYR A 406 -0.81 -16.82 38.02
C TYR A 406 -1.87 -15.86 38.56
N ILE A 407 -2.23 -14.83 37.78
CA ILE A 407 -3.23 -13.82 38.15
C ILE A 407 -4.63 -14.47 38.30
N ALA A 408 -5.03 -15.32 37.34
CA ALA A 408 -6.29 -16.07 37.46
C ALA A 408 -6.31 -16.99 38.71
N GLY A 409 -5.17 -17.64 39.01
CA GLY A 409 -5.01 -18.44 40.20
C GLY A 409 -4.94 -17.59 41.50
N LEU A 410 -4.50 -16.33 41.41
CA LEU A 410 -4.47 -15.40 42.54
C LEU A 410 -5.91 -15.07 43.00
N GLU A 411 -6.80 -14.76 42.05
CA GLU A 411 -8.20 -14.50 42.35
C GLU A 411 -8.85 -15.62 43.16
N GLN A 412 -8.66 -16.87 42.72
CA GLN A 412 -9.20 -18.02 43.44
C GLN A 412 -8.56 -18.20 44.82
N ARG A 413 -7.23 -18.11 44.92
CA ARG A 413 -6.49 -18.20 46.17
C ARG A 413 -6.91 -17.16 47.19
N GLU A 414 -7.11 -15.91 46.75
CA GLU A 414 -7.53 -14.83 47.65
C GLU A 414 -8.99 -14.95 48.01
N ARG A 415 -9.86 -15.46 47.14
CA ARG A 415 -11.24 -15.81 47.52
C ARG A 415 -11.29 -16.90 48.60
N ASP A 416 -10.48 -17.94 48.44
CA ASP A 416 -10.41 -19.05 49.40
C ASP A 416 -9.83 -18.59 50.73
N ARG A 417 -8.78 -17.72 50.70
CA ARG A 417 -8.15 -17.17 51.90
C ARG A 417 -9.02 -16.20 52.66
N THR A 418 -9.72 -15.32 51.97
CA THR A 418 -10.55 -14.26 52.61
C THR A 418 -11.99 -14.68 52.85
N GLY A 419 -12.46 -15.73 52.19
CA GLY A 419 -13.86 -16.15 52.18
C GLY A 419 -14.79 -15.20 51.42
N VAL A 420 -14.25 -14.20 50.71
CA VAL A 420 -15.01 -13.19 49.96
C VAL A 420 -15.26 -13.70 48.54
N LYS A 421 -16.44 -14.28 48.31
CA LYS A 421 -16.84 -14.84 46.99
C LYS A 421 -16.88 -13.81 45.87
N GLY A 422 -17.06 -12.52 46.18
CA GLY A 422 -17.17 -11.42 45.23
C GLY A 422 -15.83 -10.73 44.90
N LEU A 423 -14.70 -11.23 45.45
CA LEU A 423 -13.35 -10.68 45.13
C LEU A 423 -13.03 -10.92 43.66
N LYS A 424 -12.58 -9.89 42.99
CA LYS A 424 -12.13 -9.94 41.56
C LYS A 424 -10.75 -9.36 41.43
N VAL A 425 -9.98 -9.90 40.53
CA VAL A 425 -8.70 -9.29 40.07
C VAL A 425 -8.96 -8.62 38.72
N GLY A 426 -8.75 -7.32 38.66
CA GLY A 426 -8.89 -6.49 37.45
C GLY A 426 -7.57 -5.93 36.98
N TYR A 427 -7.57 -5.35 35.77
CA TYR A 427 -6.45 -4.63 35.20
C TYR A 427 -6.92 -3.24 34.74
N ASN A 428 -6.18 -2.23 35.11
CA ASN A 428 -6.40 -0.86 34.66
C ASN A 428 -5.08 -0.34 34.04
N GLN A 429 -5.18 0.34 32.90
CA GLN A 429 -4.00 0.86 32.20
C GLN A 429 -3.20 1.90 33.01
N VAL A 430 -3.82 2.57 33.97
CA VAL A 430 -3.18 3.59 34.82
C VAL A 430 -2.52 2.98 36.05
N PHE A 431 -3.21 2.01 36.69
CA PHE A 431 -2.79 1.45 38.01
C PHE A 431 -2.26 0.01 37.90
N GLY A 432 -2.29 -0.61 36.73
CA GLY A 432 -1.90 -2.02 36.57
C GLY A 432 -2.96 -2.99 37.11
N TYR A 433 -2.51 -4.09 37.68
CA TYR A 433 -3.41 -5.07 38.30
C TYR A 433 -3.85 -4.64 39.69
N TYR A 434 -5.15 -4.79 39.96
CA TYR A 434 -5.75 -4.46 41.26
C TYR A 434 -6.74 -5.54 41.72
N ILE A 435 -6.95 -5.61 43.02
CA ILE A 435 -7.94 -6.51 43.64
C ILE A 435 -9.16 -5.65 44.03
N GLU A 436 -10.33 -6.03 43.55
CA GLU A 436 -11.60 -5.35 43.83
C GLU A 436 -12.44 -6.17 44.79
N VAL A 437 -12.91 -5.52 45.85
CA VAL A 437 -13.80 -6.10 46.84
C VAL A 437 -14.94 -5.11 47.14
N SER A 438 -16.20 -5.61 47.21
CA SER A 438 -17.33 -4.77 47.54
C SER A 438 -17.25 -4.23 48.98
N LYS A 439 -17.70 -2.99 49.21
CA LYS A 439 -17.68 -2.30 50.53
C LYS A 439 -18.26 -3.15 51.68
N VAL A 440 -19.25 -4.00 51.41
CA VAL A 440 -19.87 -4.88 52.39
C VAL A 440 -18.94 -5.97 52.93
N ASN A 441 -17.85 -6.28 52.22
CA ASN A 441 -16.91 -7.33 52.59
C ASN A 441 -15.53 -6.81 52.99
N ILE A 442 -15.39 -5.52 53.17
CA ILE A 442 -14.12 -4.88 53.52
C ILE A 442 -13.52 -5.40 54.81
N ASP A 443 -14.41 -5.65 55.83
CA ASP A 443 -13.99 -6.17 57.14
C ASP A 443 -13.40 -7.59 57.08
N LYS A 444 -13.58 -8.30 55.98
CA LYS A 444 -13.04 -9.64 55.76
C LYS A 444 -11.72 -9.62 55.00
N VAL A 445 -11.28 -8.44 54.54
CA VAL A 445 -10.05 -8.27 53.76
C VAL A 445 -8.89 -8.11 54.74
N PRO A 446 -7.86 -8.95 54.66
CA PRO A 446 -6.67 -8.79 55.51
C PRO A 446 -5.95 -7.45 55.17
N ASP A 447 -5.37 -6.82 56.22
CA ASP A 447 -4.65 -5.54 56.05
C ASP A 447 -3.58 -5.56 54.99
N CYS A 448 -2.95 -6.72 54.70
CA CYS A 448 -1.96 -6.87 53.67
C CYS A 448 -2.49 -6.73 52.24
N LEU A 449 -3.80 -6.78 52.04
CA LEU A 449 -4.44 -6.53 50.69
C LEU A 449 -4.99 -5.09 50.60
N LEU A 450 -5.00 -4.33 51.70
CA LEU A 450 -5.40 -2.92 51.73
C LEU A 450 -4.23 -1.95 51.45
N TYR A 451 -3.04 -2.50 51.17
CA TYR A 451 -1.87 -1.70 50.85
C TYR A 451 -1.97 -1.20 49.41
N THR A 452 -2.08 0.12 49.27
CA THR A 452 -1.85 0.80 47.99
C THR A 452 -0.36 0.80 47.69
N SER A 453 0.05 0.51 46.47
CA SER A 453 1.45 0.63 46.05
C SER A 453 1.89 2.10 46.13
N ASP A 454 3.15 2.39 46.43
CA ASP A 454 3.75 3.76 46.50
C ASP A 454 3.46 4.64 45.28
N ALA A 455 3.13 4.05 44.13
CA ALA A 455 2.71 4.76 42.93
C ALA A 455 1.29 5.38 43.03
N ALA A 456 0.45 4.93 43.97
CA ALA A 456 -0.90 5.48 44.21
C ALA A 456 -0.90 6.62 45.23
N ASP A 457 0.12 6.73 46.04
CA ASP A 457 0.20 7.76 47.12
C ASP A 457 0.69 9.12 46.62
N GLU A 458 1.33 9.21 45.46
CA GLU A 458 1.85 10.49 44.89
C GLU A 458 0.86 11.23 43.98
N GLY A 459 -0.30 10.73 43.69
CA GLY A 459 -1.22 11.36 42.76
C GLY A 459 -2.66 11.31 43.15
N LEU A 460 -3.19 12.38 43.69
CA LEU A 460 -4.64 12.73 43.75
C LEU A 460 -5.52 11.70 44.48
N GLY A 461 -5.97 12.06 45.66
CA GLY A 461 -6.99 11.32 46.41
C GLY A 461 -8.10 10.83 45.51
N VAL A 462 -8.14 9.54 45.27
CA VAL A 462 -9.27 8.88 44.60
C VAL A 462 -10.38 8.87 45.63
N ASP A 463 -11.37 9.74 45.42
CA ASP A 463 -12.61 9.74 46.18
C ASP A 463 -13.27 8.37 46.01
N LEU A 464 -13.29 7.56 47.04
CA LEU A 464 -13.93 6.23 47.11
C LEU A 464 -15.45 6.34 47.12
N GLY A 465 -15.98 7.34 46.48
CA GLY A 465 -17.40 7.63 46.36
C GLY A 465 -18.08 6.90 45.18
N GLY A 466 -18.93 5.97 45.49
CA GLY A 466 -19.99 5.47 44.61
C GLY A 466 -19.83 4.05 44.13
#